data_fc8910221cfc1db11ca3977db715c43b
#
_entry.id   fc8910221cfc1db11ca3977db715c43b
#
_cell.length_a   1.000
_cell.length_b   1.000
_cell.length_c   1.000
_cell.angle_alpha   90.00
_cell.angle_beta   90.00
_cell.angle_gamma   90.00
#
_symmetry.space_group_name_H-M   'P 1'
#
loop_
_entity.id
_entity.type
_entity.pdbx_description
1 polymer ?
#
loop_
_entity_poly.entity_id
_entity_poly.type
_entity_poly.pdbx_seq_one_letter_code
_entity_poly.pdbx_strand_id
1 'polypeptide(L)'
;MNALILSSGTGGGHDAAGKAVYEEMKKRGHQVTMLNPYTLKSTKLSGRIDRTYISTVQHVPRAFGVVYKIGNIYRRLPFRSPIYFVNRGMTNVMQKYFAEHPVDIVIMPHLFPAEIMTNMKHHGIQIPKTMFIATDYVCTPFTEETDCDAYVIPAADLTEEFVGKGIPREKLYPLGIPTNSSFLEERTRKQEKQLLGLKTDKKYILITGGSMGGGKIEKTIEELQNFSSDREDVELIVICGSNQKLYQKLQEKNSPGVTVLEHTDRMASYMRASHLFITKPGGLSSTEAAVCHVPILHTSAIPGCESCNADYFAGHGMSISENLTDELPRIVDEVLQNTDKSAEMMTCQNNTINKAAAADICRLAEQLVSEAFSGND
;
A
#
# COMPACT_ATOMS: atom_id res chain seq x y z
N MET A 1 -14.26 20.34 -9.01
CA MET A 1 -14.74 19.88 -7.69
C MET A 1 -13.69 20.11 -6.60
N ASN A 2 -14.15 20.17 -5.35
CA ASN A 2 -13.32 20.23 -4.16
C ASN A 2 -13.24 18.83 -3.53
N ALA A 3 -12.12 18.17 -3.62
CA ALA A 3 -11.91 16.84 -3.07
C ALA A 3 -11.11 16.90 -1.77
N LEU A 4 -11.52 16.13 -0.78
CA LEU A 4 -10.82 15.94 0.48
C LEU A 4 -10.33 14.50 0.59
N ILE A 5 -9.02 14.31 0.69
CA ILE A 5 -8.43 13.00 0.93
C ILE A 5 -8.11 12.87 2.41
N LEU A 6 -8.73 11.91 3.07
CA LEU A 6 -8.49 11.62 4.48
C LEU A 6 -7.66 10.35 4.64
N SER A 7 -6.44 10.50 5.11
CA SER A 7 -5.56 9.38 5.43
C SER A 7 -5.09 9.44 6.88
N SER A 8 -4.61 8.34 7.40
CA SER A 8 -4.02 8.28 8.75
C SER A 8 -2.59 7.78 8.65
N GLY A 9 -1.67 8.34 9.44
CA GLY A 9 -0.23 8.02 9.41
C GLY A 9 0.14 6.62 9.92
N THR A 10 -0.80 5.68 9.89
CA THR A 10 -0.63 4.30 10.38
C THR A 10 0.16 3.37 9.43
N GLY A 11 0.71 3.92 8.36
CA GLY A 11 1.56 3.20 7.39
C GLY A 11 1.70 3.99 6.10
N GLY A 12 2.90 3.96 5.52
CA GLY A 12 3.18 4.73 4.30
C GLY A 12 2.35 4.32 3.07
N GLY A 13 1.79 3.09 3.06
CA GLY A 13 1.01 2.60 1.92
C GLY A 13 -0.30 3.38 1.70
N HIS A 14 -1.10 3.58 2.73
CA HIS A 14 -2.35 4.34 2.63
C HIS A 14 -2.09 5.79 2.20
N ASP A 15 -1.08 6.42 2.79
CA ASP A 15 -0.71 7.80 2.45
C ASP A 15 -0.23 7.89 0.99
N ALA A 16 0.55 6.92 0.51
CA ALA A 16 1.04 6.91 -0.86
C ALA A 16 -0.11 6.68 -1.87
N ALA A 17 -1.07 5.79 -1.57
CA ALA A 17 -2.28 5.62 -2.38
C ALA A 17 -3.11 6.93 -2.43
N GLY A 18 -3.30 7.59 -1.27
CA GLY A 18 -3.95 8.90 -1.21
C GLY A 18 -3.21 9.97 -2.03
N LYS A 19 -1.87 9.97 -1.95
CA LYS A 19 -1.01 10.90 -2.71
C LYS A 19 -1.11 10.70 -4.22
N ALA A 20 -1.20 9.45 -4.67
CA ALA A 20 -1.38 9.13 -6.09
C ALA A 20 -2.70 9.72 -6.64
N VAL A 21 -3.80 9.60 -5.90
CA VAL A 21 -5.08 10.22 -6.25
C VAL A 21 -5.00 11.74 -6.15
N TYR A 22 -4.35 12.27 -5.13
CA TYR A 22 -4.14 13.71 -4.95
C TYR A 22 -3.44 14.33 -6.18
N GLU A 23 -2.34 13.74 -6.63
CA GLU A 23 -1.57 14.24 -7.77
C GLU A 23 -2.36 14.15 -9.07
N GLU A 24 -3.06 13.05 -9.32
CA GLU A 24 -3.89 12.89 -10.51
C GLU A 24 -5.07 13.90 -10.53
N MET A 25 -5.74 14.11 -9.40
CA MET A 25 -6.80 15.13 -9.29
C MET A 25 -6.27 16.55 -9.52
N LYS A 26 -5.10 16.88 -8.98
CA LYS A 26 -4.44 18.18 -9.23
C LYS A 26 -4.13 18.37 -10.71
N LYS A 27 -3.60 17.34 -11.36
CA LYS A 27 -3.32 17.33 -12.81
C LYS A 27 -4.58 17.57 -13.63
N ARG A 28 -5.75 17.10 -13.18
CA ARG A 28 -7.07 17.32 -13.78
C ARG A 28 -7.68 18.69 -13.47
N GLY A 29 -7.00 19.54 -12.69
CA GLY A 29 -7.44 20.89 -12.36
C GLY A 29 -8.42 20.97 -11.19
N HIS A 30 -8.56 19.92 -10.37
CA HIS A 30 -9.41 19.94 -9.19
C HIS A 30 -8.72 20.63 -8.00
N GLN A 31 -9.53 21.19 -7.09
CA GLN A 31 -9.05 21.63 -5.78
C GLN A 31 -9.01 20.40 -4.87
N VAL A 32 -7.83 20.09 -4.32
CA VAL A 32 -7.63 18.89 -3.50
C VAL A 32 -6.89 19.24 -2.25
N THR A 33 -7.40 18.78 -1.13
CA THR A 33 -6.74 18.83 0.17
C THR A 33 -6.52 17.40 0.68
N MET A 34 -5.35 17.12 1.24
CA MET A 34 -5.07 15.85 1.89
C MET A 34 -4.65 16.12 3.34
N LEU A 35 -5.28 15.43 4.29
CA LEU A 35 -4.97 15.58 5.71
C LEU A 35 -5.26 14.30 6.52
N ASN A 36 -4.65 14.23 7.70
CA ASN A 36 -4.99 13.25 8.70
C ASN A 36 -6.08 13.86 9.62
N PRO A 37 -7.31 13.32 9.69
CA PRO A 37 -8.43 13.92 10.43
C PRO A 37 -8.11 14.10 11.92
N TYR A 38 -7.30 13.24 12.50
CA TYR A 38 -6.96 13.33 13.93
C TYR A 38 -6.10 14.56 14.27
N THR A 39 -5.39 15.13 13.29
CA THR A 39 -4.62 16.36 13.49
C THR A 39 -5.52 17.57 13.76
N LEU A 40 -6.76 17.56 13.23
CA LEU A 40 -7.75 18.61 13.47
C LEU A 40 -8.17 18.70 14.94
N LYS A 41 -8.13 17.58 15.67
CA LYS A 41 -8.44 17.55 17.10
C LYS A 41 -7.21 17.86 17.95
N SER A 42 -6.09 17.26 17.63
CA SER A 42 -4.80 17.45 18.30
C SER A 42 -3.68 16.73 17.56
N THR A 43 -2.59 17.43 17.27
CA THR A 43 -1.37 16.82 16.71
C THR A 43 -0.78 15.75 17.65
N LYS A 44 -0.97 15.89 18.98
CA LYS A 44 -0.55 14.89 19.96
C LYS A 44 -1.39 13.61 19.87
N LEU A 45 -2.70 13.72 19.58
CA LEU A 45 -3.59 12.56 19.39
C LEU A 45 -3.21 11.78 18.15
N SER A 46 -3.06 12.46 17.01
CA SER A 46 -2.58 11.85 15.76
C SER A 46 -1.26 11.10 16.00
N GLY A 47 -0.24 11.77 16.54
CA GLY A 47 1.05 11.14 16.79
C GLY A 47 1.03 9.99 17.83
N ARG A 48 0.00 9.89 18.69
CA ARG A 48 -0.20 8.72 19.55
C ARG A 48 -0.78 7.54 18.79
N ILE A 49 -1.80 7.77 17.97
CA ILE A 49 -2.43 6.73 17.14
C ILE A 49 -1.38 6.14 16.20
N ASP A 50 -0.66 6.97 15.48
CA ASP A 50 0.36 6.56 14.53
C ASP A 50 1.48 5.77 15.22
N ARG A 51 2.02 6.26 16.34
CA ARG A 51 3.07 5.57 17.10
C ARG A 51 2.60 4.24 17.68
N THR A 52 1.39 4.17 18.22
CA THR A 52 0.86 2.92 18.79
C THR A 52 0.71 1.86 17.70
N TYR A 53 0.17 2.24 16.54
CA TYR A 53 0.03 1.33 15.40
C TYR A 53 1.40 0.85 14.90
N ILE A 54 2.31 1.78 14.59
CA ILE A 54 3.66 1.49 14.10
C ILE A 54 4.44 0.61 15.08
N SER A 55 4.40 0.95 16.38
CA SER A 55 5.07 0.17 17.42
C SER A 55 4.51 -1.25 17.52
N THR A 56 3.20 -1.43 17.42
CA THR A 56 2.58 -2.77 17.45
C THR A 56 3.01 -3.60 16.25
N VAL A 57 3.01 -3.03 15.05
CA VAL A 57 3.44 -3.72 13.82
C VAL A 57 4.93 -4.07 13.86
N GLN A 58 5.79 -3.18 14.36
CA GLN A 58 7.24 -3.39 14.37
C GLN A 58 7.71 -4.35 15.46
N HIS A 59 7.16 -4.25 16.67
CA HIS A 59 7.68 -4.98 17.83
C HIS A 59 6.93 -6.27 18.16
N VAL A 60 5.66 -6.37 17.74
CA VAL A 60 4.83 -7.54 18.05
C VAL A 60 4.02 -8.00 16.81
N PRO A 61 4.67 -8.38 15.69
CA PRO A 61 3.97 -8.77 14.45
C PRO A 61 2.99 -9.93 14.67
N ARG A 62 3.30 -10.87 15.58
CA ARG A 62 2.41 -11.98 15.94
C ARG A 62 1.13 -11.50 16.64
N ALA A 63 1.20 -10.43 17.45
CA ALA A 63 0.01 -9.84 18.06
C ALA A 63 -0.91 -9.21 17.02
N PHE A 64 -0.36 -8.62 15.94
CA PHE A 64 -1.16 -8.11 14.84
C PHE A 64 -1.97 -9.23 14.16
N GLY A 65 -1.36 -10.39 13.92
CA GLY A 65 -2.06 -11.57 13.41
C GLY A 65 -3.17 -12.07 14.36
N VAL A 66 -2.95 -11.98 15.69
CA VAL A 66 -3.99 -12.29 16.69
C VAL A 66 -5.11 -11.24 16.64
N VAL A 67 -4.79 -9.95 16.57
CA VAL A 67 -5.78 -8.86 16.43
C VAL A 67 -6.58 -9.03 15.14
N TYR A 68 -5.94 -9.39 14.04
CA TYR A 68 -6.61 -9.67 12.77
C TYR A 68 -7.57 -10.87 12.87
N LYS A 69 -7.13 -11.98 13.51
CA LYS A 69 -7.99 -13.15 13.77
C LYS A 69 -9.16 -12.79 14.69
N ILE A 70 -8.91 -12.03 15.75
CA ILE A 70 -9.95 -11.53 16.65
C ILE A 70 -10.91 -10.63 15.86
N GLY A 71 -10.43 -9.74 15.00
CA GLY A 71 -11.24 -8.93 14.10
C GLY A 71 -12.15 -9.80 13.22
N ASN A 72 -11.62 -10.86 12.62
CA ASN A 72 -12.40 -11.80 11.82
C ASN A 72 -13.45 -12.60 12.63
N ILE A 73 -13.22 -12.83 13.91
CA ILE A 73 -14.21 -13.43 14.81
C ILE A 73 -15.23 -12.37 15.21
N TYR A 74 -14.76 -11.18 15.60
CA TYR A 74 -15.59 -10.07 16.07
C TYR A 74 -16.60 -9.61 15.02
N ARG A 75 -16.21 -9.56 13.74
CA ARG A 75 -17.10 -9.19 12.62
C ARG A 75 -18.34 -10.10 12.47
N ARG A 76 -18.32 -11.31 13.10
CA ARG A 76 -19.49 -12.22 13.13
C ARG A 76 -20.48 -11.90 14.26
N LEU A 77 -20.09 -10.99 15.16
CA LEU A 77 -20.94 -10.57 16.27
C LEU A 77 -21.89 -9.44 15.81
N PRO A 78 -23.09 -9.35 16.41
CA PRO A 78 -24.08 -8.32 16.04
C PRO A 78 -23.71 -6.92 16.58
N PHE A 79 -22.47 -6.68 16.94
CA PHE A 79 -22.02 -5.43 17.54
C PHE A 79 -20.97 -4.78 16.64
N ARG A 80 -21.01 -3.44 16.59
CA ARG A 80 -19.98 -2.67 15.89
C ARG A 80 -18.66 -2.71 16.64
N SER A 81 -17.56 -2.59 15.89
CA SER A 81 -16.21 -2.69 16.42
C SER A 81 -15.89 -1.57 17.43
N PRO A 82 -14.95 -1.79 18.36
CA PRO A 82 -14.44 -0.72 19.20
C PRO A 82 -13.89 0.47 18.39
N ILE A 83 -13.35 0.21 17.18
CA ILE A 83 -12.83 1.23 16.26
C ILE A 83 -13.94 2.19 15.83
N TYR A 84 -15.12 1.67 15.53
CA TYR A 84 -16.31 2.48 15.21
C TYR A 84 -16.63 3.48 16.32
N PHE A 85 -16.65 3.03 17.58
CA PHE A 85 -16.98 3.90 18.72
C PHE A 85 -15.89 4.93 19.02
N VAL A 86 -14.61 4.58 18.86
CA VAL A 86 -13.49 5.52 19.01
C VAL A 86 -13.59 6.64 17.96
N ASN A 87 -13.90 6.28 16.72
CA ASN A 87 -14.03 7.22 15.61
C ASN A 87 -15.25 8.15 15.73
N ARG A 88 -16.27 7.76 16.47
CA ARG A 88 -17.40 8.63 16.78
C ARG A 88 -16.97 9.95 17.44
N GLY A 89 -15.88 9.94 18.23
CA GLY A 89 -15.33 11.14 18.85
C GLY A 89 -14.78 12.20 17.89
N MET A 90 -14.74 11.89 16.57
CA MET A 90 -14.28 12.78 15.51
C MET A 90 -15.42 13.46 14.73
N THR A 91 -16.67 13.03 14.89
CA THR A 91 -17.82 13.53 14.12
C THR A 91 -17.99 15.05 14.23
N ASN A 92 -17.96 15.60 15.44
CA ASN A 92 -18.09 17.05 15.66
C ASN A 92 -16.92 17.84 15.07
N VAL A 93 -15.74 17.27 15.06
CA VAL A 93 -14.54 17.90 14.50
C VAL A 93 -14.67 18.01 12.97
N MET A 94 -15.08 16.91 12.32
CA MET A 94 -15.30 16.89 10.88
C MET A 94 -16.51 17.75 10.46
N GLN A 95 -17.58 17.80 11.27
CA GLN A 95 -18.72 18.67 11.01
C GLN A 95 -18.31 20.14 10.98
N LYS A 96 -17.48 20.59 11.91
CA LYS A 96 -16.93 21.95 11.90
C LYS A 96 -16.06 22.19 10.67
N TYR A 97 -15.21 21.23 10.33
CA TYR A 97 -14.38 21.34 9.15
C TYR A 97 -15.20 21.55 7.87
N PHE A 98 -16.26 20.75 7.66
CA PHE A 98 -17.14 20.88 6.49
C PHE A 98 -17.95 22.18 6.48
N ALA A 99 -18.28 22.74 7.64
CA ALA A 99 -18.94 24.04 7.71
C ALA A 99 -18.05 25.21 7.26
N GLU A 100 -16.75 25.06 7.41
CA GLU A 100 -15.75 26.09 7.06
C GLU A 100 -15.13 25.85 5.65
N HIS A 101 -15.19 24.61 5.15
CA HIS A 101 -14.54 24.23 3.91
C HIS A 101 -15.54 23.46 3.01
N PRO A 102 -15.91 24.02 1.85
CA PRO A 102 -16.76 23.31 0.90
C PRO A 102 -16.03 22.10 0.32
N VAL A 103 -16.62 20.91 0.46
CA VAL A 103 -16.12 19.63 -0.02
C VAL A 103 -17.21 18.94 -0.80
N ASP A 104 -16.92 18.47 -2.01
CA ASP A 104 -17.85 17.73 -2.86
C ASP A 104 -17.74 16.22 -2.63
N ILE A 105 -16.52 15.73 -2.38
CA ILE A 105 -16.22 14.31 -2.16
C ILE A 105 -15.09 14.11 -1.14
N VAL A 106 -15.26 13.08 -0.29
CA VAL A 106 -14.23 12.60 0.65
C VAL A 106 -13.72 11.25 0.17
N ILE A 107 -12.41 11.14 -0.06
CA ILE A 107 -11.73 9.93 -0.53
C ILE A 107 -10.85 9.39 0.60
N MET A 108 -10.97 8.11 0.90
CA MET A 108 -10.40 7.53 2.11
C MET A 108 -9.68 6.21 1.79
N PRO A 109 -8.34 6.24 1.65
CA PRO A 109 -7.53 5.04 1.47
C PRO A 109 -7.29 4.26 2.78
N HIS A 110 -7.97 4.63 3.85
CA HIS A 110 -7.82 4.02 5.17
C HIS A 110 -9.17 3.86 5.87
N LEU A 111 -9.33 2.75 6.62
CA LEU A 111 -10.56 2.38 7.32
C LEU A 111 -11.03 3.45 8.34
N PHE A 112 -10.10 4.03 9.13
CA PHE A 112 -10.48 4.94 10.22
C PHE A 112 -11.22 6.19 9.73
N PRO A 113 -10.78 6.91 8.69
CA PRO A 113 -11.58 8.00 8.12
C PRO A 113 -12.93 7.54 7.59
N ALA A 114 -13.03 6.35 6.98
CA ALA A 114 -14.29 5.80 6.49
C ALA A 114 -15.27 5.55 7.64
N GLU A 115 -14.78 5.09 8.78
CA GLU A 115 -15.56 4.94 10.01
C GLU A 115 -16.05 6.28 10.57
N ILE A 116 -15.24 7.35 10.47
CA ILE A 116 -15.65 8.70 10.87
C ILE A 116 -16.84 9.16 10.01
N MET A 117 -16.72 9.05 8.68
CA MET A 117 -17.79 9.44 7.75
C MET A 117 -19.06 8.61 7.97
N THR A 118 -18.91 7.30 8.17
CA THR A 118 -20.02 6.40 8.50
C THR A 118 -20.71 6.79 9.78
N ASN A 119 -19.97 7.12 10.84
CA ASN A 119 -20.53 7.63 12.09
C ASN A 119 -21.33 8.92 11.87
N MET A 120 -20.82 9.86 11.09
CA MET A 120 -21.53 11.11 10.78
C MET A 120 -22.86 10.82 10.07
N LYS A 121 -22.84 9.97 9.03
CA LYS A 121 -24.02 9.57 8.26
C LYS A 121 -25.08 8.92 9.16
N HIS A 122 -24.70 7.97 10.02
CA HIS A 122 -25.60 7.28 10.94
C HIS A 122 -26.19 8.18 12.04
N HIS A 123 -25.57 9.32 12.30
CA HIS A 123 -26.12 10.33 13.23
C HIS A 123 -26.91 11.43 12.51
N GLY A 124 -27.24 11.23 11.22
CA GLY A 124 -28.05 12.18 10.45
C GLY A 124 -27.30 13.46 10.07
N ILE A 125 -25.98 13.49 10.20
CA ILE A 125 -25.17 14.63 9.77
C ILE A 125 -25.02 14.56 8.25
N GLN A 126 -25.37 15.64 7.56
CA GLN A 126 -25.16 15.73 6.12
C GLN A 126 -23.65 15.76 5.82
N ILE A 127 -23.22 14.90 4.93
CA ILE A 127 -21.80 14.74 4.53
C ILE A 127 -21.66 14.78 3.01
N PRO A 128 -20.47 15.14 2.49
CA PRO A 128 -20.14 15.01 1.08
C PRO A 128 -20.24 13.56 0.59
N LYS A 129 -20.16 13.34 -0.74
CA LYS A 129 -19.98 11.99 -1.29
C LYS A 129 -18.75 11.33 -0.69
N THR A 130 -18.78 10.01 -0.55
CA THR A 130 -17.75 9.24 0.14
C THR A 130 -17.23 8.09 -0.73
N MET A 131 -15.91 7.97 -0.82
CA MET A 131 -15.25 6.89 -1.55
C MET A 131 -14.18 6.25 -0.66
N PHE A 132 -14.29 4.93 -0.45
CA PHE A 132 -13.25 4.14 0.21
C PHE A 132 -12.34 3.50 -0.85
N ILE A 133 -11.03 3.45 -0.59
CA ILE A 133 -10.05 2.75 -1.43
C ILE A 133 -9.40 1.65 -0.60
N ALA A 134 -9.66 0.39 -0.95
CA ALA A 134 -8.95 -0.74 -0.38
C ALA A 134 -7.52 -0.79 -0.90
N THR A 135 -6.56 -0.94 0.01
CA THR A 135 -5.11 -0.94 -0.29
C THR A 135 -4.44 -2.30 -0.06
N ASP A 136 -5.24 -3.33 0.18
CA ASP A 136 -4.83 -4.73 0.31
C ASP A 136 -5.70 -5.63 -0.56
N TYR A 137 -5.14 -6.74 -1.06
CA TYR A 137 -5.84 -7.72 -1.91
C TYR A 137 -6.71 -8.67 -1.08
N VAL A 138 -7.45 -8.09 -0.17
CA VAL A 138 -8.40 -8.76 0.73
C VAL A 138 -9.37 -7.73 1.33
N CYS A 139 -10.59 -8.14 1.62
CA CYS A 139 -11.52 -7.31 2.39
C CYS A 139 -11.11 -7.33 3.87
N THR A 140 -10.42 -6.29 4.31
CA THR A 140 -9.94 -6.16 5.70
C THR A 140 -11.09 -6.16 6.70
N PRO A 141 -10.91 -6.70 7.93
CA PRO A 141 -11.95 -6.67 8.94
C PRO A 141 -12.45 -5.25 9.20
N PHE A 142 -13.76 -5.14 9.43
CA PHE A 142 -14.50 -3.91 9.71
C PHE A 142 -14.73 -2.98 8.50
N THR A 143 -14.23 -3.31 7.30
CA THR A 143 -14.63 -2.60 6.07
C THR A 143 -16.15 -2.65 5.87
N GLU A 144 -16.79 -3.77 6.23
CA GLU A 144 -18.24 -3.97 6.18
C GLU A 144 -19.05 -3.12 7.17
N GLU A 145 -18.39 -2.53 8.17
CA GLU A 145 -19.05 -1.60 9.11
C GLU A 145 -19.21 -0.19 8.51
N THR A 146 -18.48 0.10 7.44
CA THR A 146 -18.53 1.41 6.77
C THR A 146 -19.73 1.50 5.81
N ASP A 147 -20.20 2.72 5.56
CA ASP A 147 -21.28 3.02 4.61
C ASP A 147 -20.84 4.14 3.66
N CYS A 148 -19.96 3.81 2.73
CA CYS A 148 -19.53 4.72 1.68
C CYS A 148 -20.43 4.63 0.45
N ASP A 149 -20.40 5.69 -0.39
CA ASP A 149 -21.13 5.70 -1.66
C ASP A 149 -20.43 4.81 -2.71
N ALA A 150 -19.10 4.71 -2.63
CA ALA A 150 -18.30 3.83 -3.48
C ALA A 150 -17.17 3.17 -2.71
N TYR A 151 -16.81 1.94 -3.12
CA TYR A 151 -15.69 1.16 -2.64
C TYR A 151 -14.81 0.76 -3.83
N VAL A 152 -13.64 1.34 -3.92
CA VAL A 152 -12.63 0.92 -4.89
C VAL A 152 -11.91 -0.30 -4.33
N ILE A 153 -11.92 -1.40 -5.08
CA ILE A 153 -11.26 -2.66 -4.72
C ILE A 153 -10.12 -2.96 -5.69
N PRO A 154 -9.12 -3.77 -5.25
CA PRO A 154 -7.88 -3.98 -6.00
C PRO A 154 -8.08 -4.68 -7.35
N ALA A 155 -9.05 -5.61 -7.45
CA ALA A 155 -9.26 -6.41 -8.66
C ALA A 155 -10.69 -6.97 -8.72
N ALA A 156 -11.13 -7.33 -9.93
CA ALA A 156 -12.49 -7.78 -10.19
C ALA A 156 -12.82 -9.15 -9.56
N ASP A 157 -11.86 -10.03 -9.50
CA ASP A 157 -11.99 -11.38 -8.91
C ASP A 157 -12.13 -11.36 -7.38
N LEU A 158 -11.82 -10.25 -6.72
CA LEU A 158 -12.08 -10.03 -5.30
C LEU A 158 -13.53 -9.57 -5.01
N THR A 159 -14.33 -9.26 -6.03
CA THR A 159 -15.71 -8.74 -5.86
C THR A 159 -16.55 -9.65 -4.96
N GLU A 160 -16.52 -10.96 -5.22
CA GLU A 160 -17.31 -11.93 -4.44
C GLU A 160 -16.87 -12.00 -2.97
N GLU A 161 -15.60 -11.81 -2.70
CA GLU A 161 -15.12 -11.74 -1.32
C GLU A 161 -15.71 -10.54 -0.59
N PHE A 162 -15.67 -9.34 -1.21
CA PHE A 162 -16.23 -8.13 -0.61
C PHE A 162 -17.75 -8.23 -0.43
N VAL A 163 -18.48 -8.76 -1.41
CA VAL A 163 -19.93 -9.02 -1.31
C VAL A 163 -20.22 -10.02 -0.18
N GLY A 164 -19.47 -11.10 -0.10
CA GLY A 164 -19.59 -12.11 0.96
C GLY A 164 -19.30 -11.58 2.37
N LYS A 165 -18.65 -10.41 2.47
CA LYS A 165 -18.44 -9.68 3.73
C LYS A 165 -19.50 -8.62 4.01
N GLY A 166 -20.44 -8.40 3.09
CA GLY A 166 -21.57 -7.50 3.29
C GLY A 166 -21.48 -6.15 2.60
N ILE A 167 -20.48 -5.92 1.74
CA ILE A 167 -20.41 -4.72 0.91
C ILE A 167 -21.37 -4.88 -0.29
N PRO A 168 -22.29 -3.92 -0.55
CA PRO A 168 -23.20 -4.00 -1.68
C PRO A 168 -22.45 -4.01 -3.01
N ARG A 169 -22.80 -4.96 -3.89
CA ARG A 169 -22.15 -5.16 -5.19
C ARG A 169 -22.14 -3.89 -6.06
N GLU A 170 -23.25 -3.18 -6.06
CA GLU A 170 -23.44 -1.95 -6.85
C GLU A 170 -22.55 -0.78 -6.41
N LYS A 171 -21.95 -0.89 -5.23
CA LYS A 171 -20.99 0.08 -4.69
C LYS A 171 -19.54 -0.33 -4.90
N LEU A 172 -19.27 -1.52 -5.47
CA LEU A 172 -17.92 -2.06 -5.67
C LEU A 172 -17.38 -1.69 -7.05
N TYR A 173 -16.21 -1.09 -7.09
CA TYR A 173 -15.51 -0.67 -8.30
C TYR A 173 -14.10 -1.29 -8.33
N PRO A 174 -13.85 -2.30 -9.16
CA PRO A 174 -12.56 -2.98 -9.24
C PRO A 174 -11.57 -2.19 -10.09
N LEU A 175 -11.14 -1.05 -9.60
CA LEU A 175 -10.28 -0.11 -10.32
C LEU A 175 -8.79 -0.26 -10.00
N GLY A 176 -8.43 -1.08 -9.01
CA GLY A 176 -7.02 -1.27 -8.62
C GLY A 176 -6.56 -0.36 -7.48
N ILE A 177 -5.36 -0.63 -7.00
CA ILE A 177 -4.69 0.23 -6.01
C ILE A 177 -3.95 1.35 -6.74
N PRO A 178 -4.22 2.63 -6.44
CA PRO A 178 -3.61 3.75 -7.15
C PRO A 178 -2.12 3.88 -6.79
N THR A 179 -1.27 4.02 -7.80
CA THR A 179 0.16 4.26 -7.67
C THR A 179 0.55 5.63 -8.21
N ASN A 180 1.62 6.20 -7.67
CA ASN A 180 2.14 7.49 -8.12
C ASN A 180 2.60 7.45 -9.57
N SER A 181 2.50 8.56 -10.29
CA SER A 181 2.86 8.68 -11.70
C SER A 181 4.33 8.33 -11.99
N SER A 182 5.23 8.47 -11.02
CA SER A 182 6.63 8.08 -11.16
C SER A 182 6.82 6.58 -11.41
N PHE A 183 5.88 5.73 -10.94
CA PHE A 183 5.90 4.29 -11.22
C PHE A 183 5.43 3.94 -12.64
N LEU A 184 4.73 4.86 -13.33
CA LEU A 184 4.22 4.69 -14.67
C LEU A 184 5.20 5.13 -15.77
N GLU A 185 6.33 5.71 -15.39
CA GLU A 185 7.33 6.17 -16.35
C GLU A 185 7.95 5.01 -17.13
N GLU A 186 7.98 5.14 -18.45
CA GLU A 186 8.56 4.14 -19.35
C GLU A 186 10.05 4.38 -19.55
N ARG A 187 10.88 3.85 -18.65
CA ARG A 187 12.34 3.87 -18.79
C ARG A 187 12.89 2.44 -18.76
N THR A 188 13.89 2.21 -19.59
CA THR A 188 14.58 0.93 -19.58
C THR A 188 15.44 0.76 -18.33
N ARG A 189 15.68 -0.47 -17.91
CA ARG A 189 16.55 -0.79 -16.76
C ARG A 189 17.93 -0.13 -16.91
N LYS A 190 18.50 -0.08 -18.13
CA LYS A 190 19.78 0.56 -18.39
C LYS A 190 19.73 2.08 -18.12
N GLN A 191 18.68 2.77 -18.57
CA GLN A 191 18.48 4.19 -18.31
C GLN A 191 18.34 4.49 -16.82
N GLU A 192 17.57 3.67 -16.09
CA GLU A 192 17.42 3.85 -14.64
C GLU A 192 18.73 3.61 -13.89
N LYS A 193 19.52 2.60 -14.28
CA LYS A 193 20.87 2.41 -13.70
C LYS A 193 21.74 3.64 -13.91
N GLN A 194 21.74 4.23 -15.11
CA GLN A 194 22.50 5.44 -15.41
C GLN A 194 22.05 6.64 -14.56
N LEU A 195 20.73 6.84 -14.43
CA LEU A 195 20.14 7.90 -13.60
C LEU A 195 20.49 7.75 -12.11
N LEU A 196 20.65 6.53 -11.65
CA LEU A 196 21.01 6.22 -10.27
C LEU A 196 22.53 6.19 -10.03
N GLY A 197 23.35 6.31 -11.07
CA GLY A 197 24.80 6.15 -10.98
C GLY A 197 25.25 4.71 -10.72
N LEU A 198 24.39 3.75 -11.05
CA LEU A 198 24.67 2.32 -10.89
C LEU A 198 25.41 1.76 -12.11
N LYS A 199 26.25 0.74 -11.90
CA LYS A 199 26.95 0.05 -12.99
C LYS A 199 25.96 -0.68 -13.88
N THR A 200 26.04 -0.47 -15.19
CA THR A 200 25.06 -1.02 -16.15
C THR A 200 25.24 -2.52 -16.41
N ASP A 201 26.44 -3.06 -16.19
CA ASP A 201 26.82 -4.45 -16.33
C ASP A 201 26.48 -5.34 -15.14
N LYS A 202 26.14 -4.75 -13.97
CA LYS A 202 25.75 -5.49 -12.77
C LYS A 202 24.25 -5.81 -12.74
N LYS A 203 23.91 -6.91 -12.08
CA LYS A 203 22.55 -7.23 -11.67
C LYS A 203 22.32 -6.71 -10.26
N TYR A 204 21.17 -6.06 -10.05
CA TYR A 204 20.80 -5.51 -8.74
C TYR A 204 19.62 -6.26 -8.17
N ILE A 205 19.71 -6.61 -6.89
CA ILE A 205 18.61 -7.12 -6.07
C ILE A 205 18.23 -6.02 -5.10
N LEU A 206 17.01 -5.51 -5.23
CA LEU A 206 16.45 -4.50 -4.32
C LEU A 206 15.78 -5.18 -3.15
N ILE A 207 16.13 -4.80 -1.92
CA ILE A 207 15.59 -5.34 -0.68
C ILE A 207 14.97 -4.21 0.14
N THR A 208 13.70 -4.34 0.55
CA THR A 208 13.07 -3.38 1.46
C THR A 208 11.99 -4.02 2.32
N GLY A 209 11.78 -3.48 3.51
CA GLY A 209 10.69 -3.83 4.42
C GLY A 209 9.49 -2.86 4.35
N GLY A 210 9.29 -2.20 3.19
CA GLY A 210 8.33 -1.13 3.02
C GLY A 210 8.77 0.17 3.69
N SER A 211 7.88 1.18 3.73
CA SER A 211 8.19 2.53 4.23
C SER A 211 8.72 2.58 5.66
N MET A 212 8.37 1.61 6.49
CA MET A 212 8.79 1.51 7.89
C MET A 212 10.05 0.66 8.09
N GLY A 213 10.62 0.07 7.04
CA GLY A 213 11.77 -0.83 7.14
C GLY A 213 11.51 -2.04 8.05
N GLY A 214 10.32 -2.61 7.96
CA GLY A 214 9.91 -3.78 8.74
C GLY A 214 10.39 -5.10 8.11
N GLY A 215 9.96 -6.23 8.70
CA GLY A 215 10.35 -7.56 8.22
C GLY A 215 11.75 -7.99 8.69
N LYS A 216 12.26 -9.07 8.11
CA LYS A 216 13.53 -9.68 8.49
C LYS A 216 14.68 -9.29 7.53
N ILE A 217 14.81 -7.98 7.23
CA ILE A 217 15.79 -7.47 6.25
C ILE A 217 17.21 -7.95 6.56
N GLU A 218 17.63 -7.87 7.82
CA GLU A 218 18.98 -8.31 8.24
C GLU A 218 19.22 -9.78 7.90
N LYS A 219 18.25 -10.64 8.21
CA LYS A 219 18.34 -12.06 7.90
C LYS A 219 18.39 -12.31 6.40
N THR A 220 17.57 -11.59 5.63
CA THR A 220 17.59 -11.65 4.16
C THR A 220 18.98 -11.29 3.60
N ILE A 221 19.62 -10.23 4.15
CA ILE A 221 20.96 -9.83 3.74
C ILE A 221 21.97 -10.90 4.12
N GLU A 222 21.92 -11.45 5.33
CA GLU A 222 22.83 -12.49 5.80
C GLU A 222 22.77 -13.75 4.93
N GLU A 223 21.57 -14.19 4.55
CA GLU A 223 21.38 -15.34 3.67
C GLU A 223 21.91 -15.08 2.24
N LEU A 224 21.79 -13.83 1.75
CA LEU A 224 22.24 -13.47 0.40
C LEU A 224 23.67 -12.93 0.34
N GLN A 225 24.32 -12.61 1.45
CA GLN A 225 25.64 -12.00 1.47
C GLN A 225 26.70 -12.93 0.87
N ASN A 226 26.70 -14.22 1.21
CA ASN A 226 27.62 -15.20 0.62
C ASN A 226 27.32 -15.35 -0.87
N PHE A 227 26.05 -15.48 -1.25
CA PHE A 227 25.61 -15.57 -2.64
C PHE A 227 26.09 -14.39 -3.49
N SER A 228 25.96 -13.16 -2.99
CA SER A 228 26.42 -11.96 -3.71
C SER A 228 27.94 -11.81 -3.73
N SER A 229 28.65 -12.31 -2.70
CA SER A 229 30.11 -12.27 -2.65
C SER A 229 30.76 -13.22 -3.63
N ASP A 230 30.12 -14.37 -3.91
CA ASP A 230 30.56 -15.37 -4.87
C ASP A 230 30.19 -15.00 -6.32
N ARG A 231 29.43 -13.91 -6.51
CA ARG A 231 28.90 -13.45 -7.79
C ARG A 231 29.33 -12.01 -8.07
N GLU A 232 30.43 -11.86 -8.82
CA GLU A 232 30.92 -10.53 -9.20
C GLU A 232 29.91 -9.70 -9.99
N ASP A 233 28.93 -10.33 -10.66
CA ASP A 233 27.90 -9.69 -11.46
C ASP A 233 26.68 -9.22 -10.66
N VAL A 234 26.56 -9.52 -9.33
CA VAL A 234 25.39 -9.24 -8.50
C VAL A 234 25.74 -8.27 -7.37
N GLU A 235 24.91 -7.25 -7.17
CA GLU A 235 24.98 -6.32 -6.04
C GLU A 235 23.61 -6.18 -5.36
N LEU A 236 23.62 -5.96 -4.04
CA LEU A 236 22.39 -5.76 -3.23
C LEU A 236 22.18 -4.26 -2.99
N ILE A 237 20.95 -3.81 -3.13
CA ILE A 237 20.50 -2.47 -2.73
C ILE A 237 19.47 -2.63 -1.63
N VAL A 238 19.73 -2.06 -0.45
CA VAL A 238 18.85 -2.15 0.71
C VAL A 238 18.29 -0.78 1.05
N ILE A 239 16.96 -0.65 1.06
CA ILE A 239 16.29 0.59 1.44
C ILE A 239 15.60 0.37 2.78
N CYS A 240 16.10 1.07 3.81
CA CYS A 240 15.68 0.92 5.22
C CYS A 240 14.39 1.68 5.56
N GLY A 241 13.92 2.58 4.67
CA GLY A 241 12.76 3.42 4.94
C GLY A 241 12.99 4.33 6.16
N SER A 242 12.02 4.42 7.06
CA SER A 242 12.13 5.22 8.28
C SER A 242 12.87 4.53 9.43
N ASN A 243 13.43 3.33 9.21
CA ASN A 243 14.12 2.55 10.25
C ASN A 243 15.59 2.98 10.38
N GLN A 244 15.83 4.08 11.08
CA GLN A 244 17.17 4.64 11.32
C GLN A 244 18.12 3.66 12.03
N LYS A 245 17.60 2.84 12.95
CA LYS A 245 18.41 1.85 13.67
C LYS A 245 18.95 0.77 12.72
N LEU A 246 18.09 0.29 11.83
CA LEU A 246 18.49 -0.67 10.80
C LEU A 246 19.54 -0.06 9.86
N TYR A 247 19.30 1.16 9.40
CA TYR A 247 20.24 1.87 8.54
C TYR A 247 21.62 1.99 9.16
N GLN A 248 21.71 2.52 10.38
CA GLN A 248 22.98 2.68 11.10
C GLN A 248 23.71 1.34 11.27
N LYS A 249 22.99 0.31 11.71
CA LYS A 249 23.55 -1.02 11.91
C LYS A 249 24.13 -1.62 10.62
N LEU A 250 23.42 -1.47 9.49
CA LEU A 250 23.89 -1.99 8.21
C LEU A 250 25.06 -1.16 7.64
N GLN A 251 25.05 0.15 7.85
CA GLN A 251 26.18 1.02 7.48
C GLN A 251 27.45 0.67 8.28
N GLU A 252 27.34 0.44 9.58
CA GLU A 252 28.48 0.02 10.43
C GLU A 252 29.04 -1.34 9.99
N LYS A 253 28.18 -2.27 9.55
CA LYS A 253 28.59 -3.59 9.04
C LYS A 253 29.39 -3.48 7.74
N ASN A 254 29.13 -2.46 6.93
CA ASN A 254 29.83 -2.14 5.68
C ASN A 254 30.13 -3.37 4.80
N SER A 255 29.10 -4.16 4.53
CA SER A 255 29.23 -5.43 3.81
C SER A 255 29.58 -5.20 2.33
N PRO A 256 30.62 -5.86 1.76
CA PRO A 256 30.94 -5.75 0.35
C PRO A 256 29.77 -6.11 -0.56
N GLY A 257 29.58 -5.37 -1.66
CA GLY A 257 28.49 -5.63 -2.62
C GLY A 257 27.09 -5.22 -2.12
N VAL A 258 26.98 -4.55 -0.96
CA VAL A 258 25.72 -4.10 -0.38
C VAL A 258 25.70 -2.58 -0.29
N THR A 259 24.80 -1.94 -1.04
CA THR A 259 24.49 -0.51 -0.93
C THR A 259 23.30 -0.31 0.00
N VAL A 260 23.49 0.47 1.08
CA VAL A 260 22.45 0.72 2.07
C VAL A 260 21.98 2.16 1.98
N LEU A 261 20.68 2.35 1.85
CA LEU A 261 20.00 3.64 1.77
C LEU A 261 18.99 3.81 2.91
N GLU A 262 18.79 5.03 3.35
CA GLU A 262 17.69 5.40 4.25
C GLU A 262 16.36 5.36 3.50
N HIS A 263 15.57 6.40 3.63
CA HIS A 263 14.39 6.67 2.81
C HIS A 263 14.81 7.22 1.43
N THR A 264 14.04 6.92 0.39
CA THR A 264 14.26 7.47 -0.94
C THR A 264 12.95 7.85 -1.62
N ASP A 265 12.93 9.00 -2.29
CA ASP A 265 11.84 9.42 -3.18
C ASP A 265 11.97 8.81 -4.59
N ARG A 266 13.06 8.07 -4.86
CA ARG A 266 13.38 7.45 -6.15
C ARG A 266 13.09 5.94 -6.17
N MET A 267 12.12 5.47 -5.37
CA MET A 267 11.79 4.04 -5.25
C MET A 267 11.45 3.43 -6.61
N ALA A 268 10.66 4.12 -7.44
CA ALA A 268 10.31 3.67 -8.78
C ALA A 268 11.56 3.42 -9.66
N SER A 269 12.55 4.30 -9.60
CA SER A 269 13.82 4.15 -10.33
C SER A 269 14.62 2.94 -9.82
N TYR A 270 14.69 2.74 -8.50
CA TYR A 270 15.37 1.56 -7.94
C TYR A 270 14.66 0.25 -8.30
N MET A 271 13.32 0.22 -8.30
CA MET A 271 12.55 -0.94 -8.74
C MET A 271 12.86 -1.27 -10.21
N ARG A 272 12.76 -0.29 -11.13
CA ARG A 272 13.03 -0.52 -12.56
C ARG A 272 14.49 -0.84 -12.86
N ALA A 273 15.44 -0.32 -12.07
CA ALA A 273 16.86 -0.64 -12.20
C ALA A 273 17.20 -2.08 -11.79
N SER A 274 16.35 -2.69 -10.95
CA SER A 274 16.62 -3.98 -10.31
C SER A 274 16.17 -5.16 -11.18
N HIS A 275 16.76 -6.33 -10.95
CA HIS A 275 16.43 -7.59 -11.60
C HIS A 275 15.53 -8.46 -10.74
N LEU A 276 15.50 -8.17 -9.45
CA LEU A 276 14.61 -8.81 -8.46
C LEU A 276 14.33 -7.81 -7.35
N PHE A 277 13.09 -7.79 -6.88
CA PHE A 277 12.64 -7.04 -5.73
C PHE A 277 12.22 -7.98 -4.61
N ILE A 278 12.93 -7.95 -3.50
CA ILE A 278 12.63 -8.74 -2.29
C ILE A 278 11.98 -7.82 -1.26
N THR A 279 10.77 -8.14 -0.87
CA THR A 279 10.01 -7.31 0.06
C THR A 279 9.01 -8.14 0.86
N LYS A 280 8.49 -7.55 1.94
CA LYS A 280 7.26 -8.06 2.55
C LYS A 280 6.05 -7.75 1.65
N PRO A 281 5.00 -8.59 1.65
CA PRO A 281 3.88 -8.47 0.73
C PRO A 281 2.87 -7.39 1.14
N GLY A 282 3.29 -6.13 1.21
CA GLY A 282 2.40 -4.99 1.39
C GLY A 282 1.64 -4.70 0.11
N GLY A 283 0.32 -4.47 0.19
CA GLY A 283 -0.53 -4.30 -1.00
C GLY A 283 -0.01 -3.23 -1.96
N LEU A 284 0.33 -2.03 -1.46
CA LEU A 284 0.84 -0.96 -2.31
C LEU A 284 2.22 -1.26 -2.89
N SER A 285 3.21 -1.67 -2.06
CA SER A 285 4.58 -1.93 -2.55
C SER A 285 4.63 -3.04 -3.60
N SER A 286 3.78 -4.07 -3.44
CA SER A 286 3.64 -5.15 -4.43
C SER A 286 3.01 -4.63 -5.71
N THR A 287 2.00 -3.76 -5.63
CA THR A 287 1.38 -3.11 -6.79
C THR A 287 2.37 -2.21 -7.52
N GLU A 288 3.12 -1.37 -6.81
CA GLU A 288 4.17 -0.50 -7.35
C GLU A 288 5.25 -1.30 -8.09
N ALA A 289 5.70 -2.40 -7.50
CA ALA A 289 6.68 -3.29 -8.12
C ALA A 289 6.13 -3.95 -9.39
N ALA A 290 4.88 -4.40 -9.36
CA ALA A 290 4.21 -4.98 -10.53
C ALA A 290 4.03 -3.94 -11.66
N VAL A 291 3.69 -2.70 -11.33
CA VAL A 291 3.63 -1.58 -12.29
C VAL A 291 4.99 -1.29 -12.91
N CYS A 292 6.07 -1.41 -12.12
CA CYS A 292 7.45 -1.25 -12.61
C CYS A 292 7.97 -2.45 -13.40
N HIS A 293 7.21 -3.54 -13.52
CA HIS A 293 7.63 -4.78 -14.18
C HIS A 293 8.97 -5.33 -13.64
N VAL A 294 9.10 -5.44 -12.33
CA VAL A 294 10.21 -6.09 -11.67
C VAL A 294 9.76 -7.43 -11.10
N PRO A 295 10.52 -8.53 -11.27
CA PRO A 295 10.22 -9.79 -10.59
C PRO A 295 10.19 -9.59 -9.07
N ILE A 296 9.18 -10.19 -8.41
CA ILE A 296 8.91 -10.00 -6.98
C ILE A 296 9.13 -11.31 -6.23
N LEU A 297 9.88 -11.23 -5.13
CA LEU A 297 9.98 -12.28 -4.13
C LEU A 297 9.44 -11.74 -2.80
N HIS A 298 8.32 -12.27 -2.35
CA HIS A 298 7.72 -11.93 -1.07
C HIS A 298 8.32 -12.75 0.06
N THR A 299 8.74 -12.07 1.13
CA THR A 299 9.29 -12.68 2.33
C THR A 299 8.65 -12.08 3.58
N SER A 300 8.71 -12.80 4.69
CA SER A 300 8.37 -12.22 6.01
C SER A 300 6.97 -11.60 6.12
N ALA A 301 5.97 -12.21 5.50
CA ALA A 301 4.58 -11.77 5.60
C ALA A 301 4.11 -11.70 7.07
N ILE A 302 3.49 -10.59 7.44
CA ILE A 302 2.77 -10.47 8.70
C ILE A 302 1.44 -11.22 8.56
N PRO A 303 1.10 -12.14 9.50
CA PRO A 303 -0.17 -12.85 9.43
C PRO A 303 -1.37 -11.90 9.36
N GLY A 304 -2.25 -12.10 8.40
CA GLY A 304 -3.41 -11.25 8.12
C GLY A 304 -3.38 -10.70 6.70
N CYS A 305 -3.50 -9.39 6.52
CA CYS A 305 -3.56 -8.77 5.19
C CYS A 305 -2.34 -9.12 4.32
N GLU A 306 -1.13 -9.08 4.89
CA GLU A 306 0.08 -9.36 4.11
C GLU A 306 0.15 -10.81 3.64
N SER A 307 -0.31 -11.78 4.44
CA SER A 307 -0.40 -13.17 3.98
C SER A 307 -1.38 -13.30 2.80
N CYS A 308 -2.54 -12.64 2.88
CA CYS A 308 -3.51 -12.64 1.78
C CYS A 308 -2.95 -11.96 0.51
N ASN A 309 -2.21 -10.86 0.66
CA ASN A 309 -1.54 -10.20 -0.46
C ASN A 309 -0.50 -11.15 -1.11
N ALA A 310 0.30 -11.86 -0.31
CA ALA A 310 1.27 -12.84 -0.80
C ALA A 310 0.58 -13.97 -1.57
N ASP A 311 -0.48 -14.54 -1.00
CA ASP A 311 -1.27 -15.61 -1.61
C ASP A 311 -1.92 -15.15 -2.93
N TYR A 312 -2.47 -13.92 -2.96
CA TYR A 312 -3.05 -13.34 -4.16
C TYR A 312 -2.00 -13.19 -5.27
N PHE A 313 -0.87 -12.56 -4.97
CA PHE A 313 0.19 -12.35 -5.96
C PHE A 313 0.79 -13.67 -6.47
N ALA A 314 1.07 -14.61 -5.58
CA ALA A 314 1.60 -15.92 -5.95
C ALA A 314 0.58 -16.74 -6.75
N GLY A 315 -0.69 -16.73 -6.35
CA GLY A 315 -1.79 -17.42 -7.04
C GLY A 315 -2.03 -16.92 -8.46
N HIS A 316 -1.70 -15.65 -8.74
CA HIS A 316 -1.77 -15.06 -10.08
C HIS A 316 -0.44 -15.08 -10.84
N GLY A 317 0.58 -15.76 -10.33
CA GLY A 317 1.90 -15.83 -10.98
C GLY A 317 2.67 -14.50 -10.99
N MET A 318 2.27 -13.51 -10.18
CA MET A 318 2.87 -12.18 -10.14
C MET A 318 4.07 -12.08 -9.21
N SER A 319 4.28 -13.06 -8.33
CA SER A 319 5.40 -13.14 -7.40
C SER A 319 5.72 -14.57 -7.02
N ILE A 320 6.91 -14.77 -6.45
CA ILE A 320 7.24 -15.93 -5.65
C ILE A 320 7.03 -15.55 -4.18
N SER A 321 6.42 -16.44 -3.39
CA SER A 321 6.21 -16.24 -1.97
C SER A 321 6.91 -17.34 -1.19
N GLU A 322 7.95 -16.96 -0.43
CA GLU A 322 8.75 -17.90 0.34
C GLU A 322 9.06 -17.37 1.74
N ASN A 323 9.04 -18.29 2.69
CA ASN A 323 9.62 -17.98 3.99
C ASN A 323 11.15 -17.92 3.87
N LEU A 324 11.78 -17.05 4.68
CA LEU A 324 13.24 -16.98 4.77
C LEU A 324 13.79 -18.32 5.25
N THR A 325 14.45 -19.03 4.34
CA THR A 325 15.03 -20.36 4.53
C THR A 325 16.37 -20.41 3.85
N ASP A 326 17.16 -21.43 4.10
CA ASP A 326 18.43 -21.69 3.42
C ASP A 326 18.28 -21.86 1.89
N GLU A 327 17.04 -21.99 1.41
CA GLU A 327 16.68 -22.04 -0.02
C GLU A 327 16.67 -20.68 -0.72
N LEU A 328 16.67 -19.57 0.04
CA LEU A 328 16.57 -18.22 -0.53
C LEU A 328 17.64 -17.94 -1.61
N PRO A 329 18.93 -18.25 -1.42
CA PRO A 329 19.96 -18.05 -2.45
C PRO A 329 19.67 -18.82 -3.72
N ARG A 330 19.18 -20.06 -3.63
CA ARG A 330 18.81 -20.91 -4.78
C ARG A 330 17.66 -20.30 -5.57
N ILE A 331 16.62 -19.83 -4.89
CA ILE A 331 15.45 -19.21 -5.51
C ILE A 331 15.86 -17.91 -6.23
N VAL A 332 16.69 -17.11 -5.58
CA VAL A 332 17.22 -15.87 -6.15
C VAL A 332 18.04 -16.16 -7.40
N ASP A 333 18.93 -17.15 -7.35
CA ASP A 333 19.74 -17.55 -8.52
C ASP A 333 18.86 -18.04 -9.67
N GLU A 334 17.84 -18.84 -9.39
CA GLU A 334 16.87 -19.31 -10.39
C GLU A 334 16.18 -18.13 -11.08
N VAL A 335 15.69 -17.13 -10.33
CA VAL A 335 15.03 -15.95 -10.91
C VAL A 335 16.00 -15.09 -11.73
N LEU A 336 17.24 -14.95 -11.29
CA LEU A 336 18.25 -14.15 -12.00
C LEU A 336 18.78 -14.82 -13.27
N GLN A 337 18.74 -16.16 -13.35
CA GLN A 337 19.22 -16.93 -14.51
C GLN A 337 18.09 -17.30 -15.47
N ASN A 338 16.89 -17.58 -14.97
CA ASN A 338 15.75 -17.97 -15.77
C ASN A 338 14.99 -16.74 -16.25
N THR A 339 15.37 -16.23 -17.42
CA THR A 339 14.73 -15.07 -18.06
C THR A 339 13.26 -15.32 -18.41
N ASP A 340 12.89 -16.56 -18.75
CA ASP A 340 11.51 -16.92 -19.12
C ASP A 340 10.58 -16.85 -17.91
N LYS A 341 11.00 -17.42 -16.78
CA LYS A 341 10.24 -17.33 -15.52
C LYS A 341 10.02 -15.88 -15.08
N SER A 342 11.06 -15.06 -15.19
CA SER A 342 10.95 -13.61 -14.90
C SER A 342 10.01 -12.90 -15.88
N ALA A 343 10.06 -13.23 -17.17
CA ALA A 343 9.21 -12.66 -18.21
C ALA A 343 7.74 -13.09 -18.02
N GLU A 344 7.48 -14.34 -17.67
CA GLU A 344 6.14 -14.84 -17.34
C GLU A 344 5.54 -14.09 -16.14
N MET A 345 6.32 -13.92 -15.07
CA MET A 345 5.89 -13.16 -13.90
C MET A 345 5.52 -11.72 -14.28
N MET A 346 6.36 -11.02 -15.03
CA MET A 346 6.10 -9.66 -15.49
C MET A 346 4.87 -9.59 -16.43
N THR A 347 4.62 -10.62 -17.22
CA THR A 347 3.43 -10.74 -18.06
C THR A 347 2.17 -10.88 -17.22
N CYS A 348 2.19 -11.72 -16.18
CA CYS A 348 1.10 -11.84 -15.23
C CYS A 348 0.81 -10.52 -14.50
N GLN A 349 1.86 -9.81 -14.07
CA GLN A 349 1.74 -8.48 -13.48
C GLN A 349 1.05 -7.49 -14.42
N ASN A 350 1.47 -7.43 -15.69
CA ASN A 350 0.90 -6.53 -16.67
C ASN A 350 -0.57 -6.81 -17.00
N ASN A 351 -0.97 -8.08 -16.98
CA ASN A 351 -2.34 -8.51 -17.28
C ASN A 351 -3.29 -8.32 -16.11
N THR A 352 -2.78 -8.30 -14.87
CA THR A 352 -3.61 -8.28 -13.66
C THR A 352 -3.71 -6.88 -13.05
N ILE A 353 -2.62 -6.10 -13.07
CA ILE A 353 -2.55 -4.82 -12.35
C ILE A 353 -3.02 -3.67 -13.24
N ASN A 354 -4.03 -2.93 -12.79
CA ASN A 354 -4.50 -1.72 -13.48
C ASN A 354 -3.53 -0.55 -13.24
N LYS A 355 -2.73 -0.22 -14.23
CA LYS A 355 -1.82 0.94 -14.22
C LYS A 355 -2.54 2.28 -14.22
N ALA A 356 -3.78 2.34 -14.72
CA ALA A 356 -4.57 3.55 -14.78
C ALA A 356 -5.42 3.80 -13.53
N ALA A 357 -5.23 3.03 -12.45
CA ALA A 357 -6.07 3.05 -11.26
C ALA A 357 -6.32 4.47 -10.70
N ALA A 358 -5.28 5.30 -10.56
CA ALA A 358 -5.44 6.67 -10.07
C ALA A 358 -6.35 7.52 -10.99
N ALA A 359 -6.20 7.38 -12.32
CA ALA A 359 -7.00 8.09 -13.30
C ALA A 359 -8.46 7.59 -13.31
N ASP A 360 -8.67 6.28 -13.18
CA ASP A 360 -10.00 5.66 -13.13
C ASP A 360 -10.75 6.06 -11.85
N ILE A 361 -10.06 6.09 -10.72
CA ILE A 361 -10.60 6.55 -9.43
C ILE A 361 -11.02 8.01 -9.52
N CYS A 362 -10.21 8.86 -10.16
CA CYS A 362 -10.59 10.26 -10.37
C CYS A 362 -11.84 10.41 -11.25
N ARG A 363 -11.98 9.60 -12.33
CA ARG A 363 -13.19 9.60 -13.17
C ARG A 363 -14.44 9.15 -12.38
N LEU A 364 -14.30 8.11 -11.55
CA LEU A 364 -15.38 7.68 -10.67
C LEU A 364 -15.79 8.79 -9.70
N ALA A 365 -14.83 9.50 -9.11
CA ALA A 365 -15.10 10.62 -8.21
C ALA A 365 -15.86 11.76 -8.93
N GLU A 366 -15.45 12.11 -10.15
CA GLU A 366 -16.13 13.09 -11.00
C GLU A 366 -17.58 12.67 -11.28
N GLN A 367 -17.81 11.39 -11.59
CA GLN A 367 -19.13 10.84 -11.85
C GLN A 367 -20.03 10.91 -10.61
N LEU A 368 -19.57 10.44 -9.47
CA LEU A 368 -20.33 10.46 -8.19
C LEU A 368 -20.77 11.87 -7.80
N VAL A 369 -19.92 12.87 -8.04
CA VAL A 369 -20.22 14.27 -7.74
C VAL A 369 -21.23 14.80 -8.75
N SER A 370 -21.10 14.51 -10.05
CA SER A 370 -22.04 14.97 -11.07
C SER A 370 -23.46 14.40 -10.89
N GLU A 371 -23.56 13.12 -10.52
CA GLU A 371 -24.85 12.47 -10.23
C GLU A 371 -25.56 13.09 -9.02
N ALA A 372 -24.80 13.57 -8.02
CA ALA A 372 -25.38 14.25 -6.87
C ALA A 372 -26.01 15.60 -7.23
N PHE A 373 -25.47 16.32 -8.20
CA PHE A 373 -26.01 17.59 -8.66
C PHE A 373 -27.23 17.39 -9.58
N SER A 374 -27.25 16.34 -10.41
CA SER A 374 -28.38 16.04 -11.31
C SER A 374 -29.61 15.40 -10.63
N GLY A 375 -29.45 14.84 -9.43
CA GLY A 375 -30.56 14.26 -8.66
C GLY A 375 -31.30 15.25 -7.75
N ASN A 376 -30.90 16.53 -7.70
CA ASN A 376 -31.51 17.58 -6.91
C ASN A 376 -32.37 18.55 -7.76
N ASP A 377 -32.51 18.32 -9.06
CA ASP A 377 -33.44 19.00 -9.99
C ASP A 377 -34.72 18.15 -10.17
#